data_0fbfbdf48c551ecd60a5bc870ccd2691
#
_entry.id   0fbfbdf48c551ecd60a5bc870ccd2691
#
_cell.length_a   1.000
_cell.length_b   1.000
_cell.length_c   1.000
_cell.angle_alpha   90.00
_cell.angle_beta   90.00
_cell.angle_gamma   90.00
#
_symmetry.space_group_name_H-M   'P 1'
#
loop_
_entity.id
_entity.type
_entity.pdbx_description
1 polymer ?
#
loop_
_entity_poly.entity_id
_entity_poly.type
_entity_poly.pdbx_seq_one_letter_code
_entity_poly.pdbx_strand_id
1 'polypeptide(L)'
;MNLFYASFGILTIFLISGGALTNAHRRPCRESPPGSDDDRELKLVHVVMRHGIRAPVSLYPNDPHQGNDFPPNGRGMITMKGIEGVYELGKILRQRFDKFLGSRFNISEFKAESTGVERAQATIMAVNAGLWPPAKEQRFSKDFAWMPVPVFMTNLDDDMLLLVAKDCPQYNFERKRIEESAEVQAELEKYKDMMAIIQEKSGQTMKTFDDIGDIYATMLAEKSYGLDLPDWVLPHFDRMETATAFSFVIKAYNDKMQRLKGGVLLKKILSDWRSKVAGTLTPKMFLYGGHDSTIANLLSALKVFDPQVPNYAMSIILQMSFDKSTKQHGIEIFTKNSTAEYIQHQLPGCEMFCPLEDIIKLTSNVIPVDWEAECATDDENYTAPPFEGP
;
A
#
# COMPACT_ATOMS: atom_id res chain seq x y z
N MET A 1 27.70 -47.01 -18.87
CA MET A 1 26.35 -47.14 -18.31
C MET A 1 26.31 -46.27 -17.02
N ASN A 2 26.15 -45.00 -17.20
CA ASN A 2 26.06 -44.02 -16.10
C ASN A 2 24.77 -43.23 -16.31
N LEU A 3 23.82 -43.45 -15.43
CA LEU A 3 22.54 -42.71 -15.39
C LEU A 3 22.77 -41.37 -14.69
N PHE A 4 22.52 -40.28 -15.43
CA PHE A 4 22.35 -38.95 -14.87
C PHE A 4 20.92 -38.81 -14.35
N TYR A 5 20.75 -38.64 -13.04
CA TYR A 5 19.51 -38.19 -12.43
C TYR A 5 19.39 -36.66 -12.60
N ALA A 6 18.48 -36.23 -13.46
CA ALA A 6 18.06 -34.87 -13.54
C ALA A 6 16.97 -34.62 -12.47
N SER A 7 17.28 -33.77 -11.51
CA SER A 7 16.31 -33.25 -10.54
C SER A 7 15.33 -32.33 -11.26
N PHE A 8 14.11 -32.78 -11.48
CA PHE A 8 12.99 -31.92 -11.87
C PHE A 8 12.52 -31.14 -10.65
N GLY A 9 12.87 -29.86 -10.57
CA GLY A 9 12.22 -28.91 -9.70
C GLY A 9 10.79 -28.68 -10.20
N ILE A 10 9.81 -29.04 -9.39
CA ILE A 10 8.40 -28.77 -9.67
C ILE A 10 8.17 -27.26 -9.50
N LEU A 11 8.17 -26.56 -10.64
CA LEU A 11 7.75 -25.17 -10.73
C LEU A 11 6.21 -25.16 -10.70
N THR A 12 5.64 -24.70 -9.59
CA THR A 12 4.19 -24.56 -9.47
C THR A 12 3.77 -23.34 -10.31
N ILE A 13 3.36 -23.61 -11.53
CA ILE A 13 2.78 -22.63 -12.45
C ILE A 13 1.41 -22.24 -11.88
N PHE A 14 1.25 -20.99 -11.45
CA PHE A 14 -0.06 -20.42 -11.21
C PHE A 14 -0.76 -20.18 -12.56
N LEU A 15 -1.47 -21.20 -13.03
CA LEU A 15 -2.43 -21.04 -14.10
C LEU A 15 -3.60 -20.19 -13.59
N ILE A 16 -3.64 -18.92 -13.97
CA ILE A 16 -4.85 -18.08 -13.86
C ILE A 16 -5.82 -18.54 -14.96
N SER A 17 -6.38 -19.71 -14.81
CA SER A 17 -7.64 -20.08 -15.46
C SER A 17 -8.74 -19.44 -14.60
N GLY A 18 -9.73 -18.75 -15.22
CA GLY A 18 -10.84 -18.08 -14.55
C GLY A 18 -11.75 -19.01 -13.71
N GLY A 19 -11.17 -19.57 -12.67
CA GLY A 19 -11.80 -20.34 -11.61
C GLY A 19 -11.54 -19.60 -10.30
N ALA A 20 -12.58 -19.39 -9.51
CA ALA A 20 -12.51 -18.80 -8.19
C ALA A 20 -11.34 -19.40 -7.39
N LEU A 21 -10.25 -18.63 -7.25
CA LEU A 21 -9.20 -18.93 -6.29
C LEU A 21 -9.86 -18.99 -4.92
N THR A 22 -9.89 -20.16 -4.34
CA THR A 22 -10.45 -20.38 -3.00
C THR A 22 -9.68 -19.50 -2.02
N ASN A 23 -10.37 -18.48 -1.51
CA ASN A 23 -9.91 -17.54 -0.47
C ASN A 23 -9.69 -18.25 0.88
N ALA A 24 -8.82 -19.28 0.92
CA ALA A 24 -8.59 -20.09 2.12
C ALA A 24 -7.92 -19.31 3.27
N HIS A 25 -7.34 -18.12 2.99
CA HIS A 25 -6.56 -17.34 3.95
C HIS A 25 -7.20 -15.98 4.31
N ARG A 26 -8.43 -15.73 3.85
CA ARG A 26 -9.16 -14.48 4.13
C ARG A 26 -10.45 -14.79 4.89
N ARG A 27 -10.64 -14.14 6.03
CA ARG A 27 -11.92 -14.19 6.76
C ARG A 27 -12.48 -12.78 6.85
N PRO A 28 -13.73 -12.53 6.38
CA PRO A 28 -14.43 -11.30 6.73
C PRO A 28 -14.60 -11.30 8.25
N CYS A 29 -14.06 -10.27 8.91
CA CYS A 29 -14.27 -10.09 10.34
C CYS A 29 -15.56 -9.33 10.56
N ARG A 30 -16.56 -9.93 11.22
CA ARG A 30 -17.59 -9.17 11.89
C ARG A 30 -16.89 -8.22 12.87
N GLU A 31 -17.37 -6.97 12.93
CA GLU A 31 -16.84 -5.90 13.79
C GLU A 31 -16.86 -6.30 15.27
N SER A 32 -15.89 -7.07 15.70
CA SER A 32 -15.56 -7.16 17.12
C SER A 32 -14.46 -6.14 17.38
N PRO A 33 -14.66 -5.16 18.28
CA PRO A 33 -13.60 -4.24 18.64
C PRO A 33 -12.37 -5.00 19.12
N PRO A 34 -11.13 -4.55 18.80
CA PRO A 34 -9.92 -5.17 19.33
C PRO A 34 -9.97 -5.15 20.85
N GLY A 35 -9.80 -6.31 21.45
CA GLY A 35 -9.90 -6.49 22.91
C GLY A 35 -11.27 -7.01 23.38
N SER A 36 -12.15 -7.52 22.49
CA SER A 36 -13.33 -8.29 22.90
C SER A 36 -12.99 -9.73 23.35
N ASP A 37 -11.76 -10.20 23.04
CA ASP A 37 -11.14 -11.32 23.74
C ASP A 37 -10.53 -10.76 25.03
N ASP A 38 -11.10 -11.08 26.20
CA ASP A 38 -10.60 -10.63 27.51
C ASP A 38 -9.14 -11.03 27.79
N ASP A 39 -8.60 -11.94 26.95
CA ASP A 39 -7.25 -12.48 27.07
C ASP A 39 -6.19 -11.68 26.30
N ARG A 40 -6.56 -10.79 25.36
CA ARG A 40 -5.60 -10.02 24.55
C ARG A 40 -5.61 -8.54 24.87
N GLU A 41 -4.45 -8.00 25.17
CA GLU A 41 -4.23 -6.58 25.44
C GLU A 41 -3.50 -5.91 24.27
N LEU A 42 -4.18 -5.01 23.55
CA LEU A 42 -3.58 -4.23 22.45
C LEU A 42 -2.43 -3.35 22.96
N LYS A 43 -1.28 -3.39 22.31
CA LYS A 43 -0.05 -2.69 22.73
C LYS A 43 0.40 -1.63 21.74
N LEU A 44 0.25 -1.88 20.43
CA LEU A 44 0.72 -0.99 19.36
C LEU A 44 -0.08 -1.22 18.10
N VAL A 45 -0.38 -0.15 17.36
CA VAL A 45 -1.05 -0.19 16.06
C VAL A 45 -0.23 0.58 15.03
N HIS A 46 -0.03 -0.02 13.85
CA HIS A 46 0.42 0.69 12.66
C HIS A 46 -0.70 0.70 11.64
N VAL A 47 -1.01 1.87 11.11
CA VAL A 47 -1.97 2.06 10.01
C VAL A 47 -1.20 2.66 8.83
N VAL A 48 -1.15 1.93 7.72
CA VAL A 48 -0.54 2.41 6.46
C VAL A 48 -1.64 2.53 5.43
N MET A 49 -1.80 3.70 4.80
CA MET A 49 -2.92 3.93 3.90
C MET A 49 -2.50 4.59 2.58
N ARG A 50 -3.21 4.23 1.50
CA ARG A 50 -3.21 4.98 0.26
C ARG A 50 -3.98 6.28 0.44
N HIS A 51 -3.57 7.35 -0.24
CA HIS A 51 -4.33 8.60 -0.27
C HIS A 51 -5.79 8.41 -0.75
N GLY A 52 -6.65 9.35 -0.41
CA GLY A 52 -8.05 9.39 -0.84
C GLY A 52 -8.22 9.63 -2.35
N ILE A 53 -9.47 9.63 -2.82
CA ILE A 53 -9.80 9.89 -4.23
C ILE A 53 -9.16 11.20 -4.68
N ARG A 54 -8.44 11.17 -5.82
CA ARG A 54 -7.76 12.32 -6.42
C ARG A 54 -8.26 12.64 -7.81
N ALA A 55 -8.02 13.86 -8.27
CA ALA A 55 -8.08 14.21 -9.68
C ALA A 55 -6.91 13.54 -10.46
N PRO A 56 -7.00 13.39 -11.79
CA PRO A 56 -5.87 12.93 -12.61
C PRO A 56 -4.61 13.76 -12.36
N VAL A 57 -3.45 13.09 -12.33
CA VAL A 57 -2.13 13.77 -12.25
C VAL A 57 -1.75 14.31 -13.63
N SER A 58 -1.85 13.46 -14.64
CA SER A 58 -1.60 13.74 -16.04
C SER A 58 -2.78 13.30 -16.89
N LEU A 59 -2.91 13.84 -18.06
CA LEU A 59 -3.88 13.43 -19.07
C LEU A 59 -3.13 12.88 -20.29
N TYR A 60 -3.73 11.89 -20.94
CA TYR A 60 -3.13 11.32 -22.15
C TYR A 60 -3.34 12.27 -23.37
N PRO A 61 -2.55 12.14 -24.48
CA PRO A 61 -2.57 13.13 -25.56
C PRO A 61 -3.94 13.45 -26.15
N ASN A 62 -4.78 12.44 -26.37
CA ASN A 62 -6.13 12.60 -26.95
C ASN A 62 -7.24 12.60 -25.88
N ASP A 63 -6.93 12.95 -24.65
CA ASP A 63 -7.90 12.99 -23.57
C ASP A 63 -8.95 14.06 -23.81
N PRO A 64 -10.28 13.73 -23.73
CA PRO A 64 -11.34 14.70 -23.95
C PRO A 64 -11.42 15.77 -22.85
N HIS A 65 -10.78 15.54 -21.71
CA HIS A 65 -10.81 16.43 -20.56
C HIS A 65 -9.56 17.34 -20.46
N GLN A 66 -8.78 17.52 -21.54
CA GLN A 66 -7.58 18.34 -21.57
C GLN A 66 -7.75 19.77 -21.02
N GLY A 67 -8.92 20.36 -21.23
CA GLY A 67 -9.24 21.70 -20.75
C GLY A 67 -9.79 21.78 -19.32
N ASN A 68 -9.84 20.65 -18.58
CA ASN A 68 -10.37 20.63 -17.22
C ASN A 68 -9.27 20.97 -16.20
N ASP A 69 -9.53 22.00 -15.36
CA ASP A 69 -8.63 22.40 -14.26
C ASP A 69 -8.90 21.61 -12.97
N PHE A 70 -9.87 20.71 -12.97
CA PHE A 70 -10.26 19.86 -11.82
C PHE A 70 -10.49 20.65 -10.52
N PRO A 71 -11.44 21.63 -10.53
CA PRO A 71 -11.73 22.40 -9.33
C PRO A 71 -12.33 21.52 -8.20
N PRO A 72 -12.22 21.94 -6.92
CA PRO A 72 -11.58 23.17 -6.49
C PRO A 72 -10.06 23.03 -6.29
N ASN A 73 -9.52 21.81 -6.24
CA ASN A 73 -8.17 21.55 -5.72
C ASN A 73 -7.11 21.40 -6.82
N GLY A 74 -7.50 21.16 -8.06
CA GLY A 74 -6.58 21.02 -9.19
C GLY A 74 -6.12 19.59 -9.49
N ARG A 75 -5.29 19.46 -10.52
CA ARG A 75 -4.74 18.18 -10.99
C ARG A 75 -3.91 17.49 -9.91
N GLY A 76 -4.03 16.17 -9.82
CA GLY A 76 -3.28 15.35 -8.86
C GLY A 76 -3.69 15.51 -7.40
N MET A 77 -4.53 16.50 -7.10
CA MET A 77 -4.96 16.79 -5.73
C MET A 77 -6.12 15.89 -5.29
N ILE A 78 -6.22 15.68 -3.98
CA ILE A 78 -7.36 14.98 -3.39
C ILE A 78 -8.64 15.74 -3.67
N THR A 79 -9.70 15.05 -4.06
CA THR A 79 -11.02 15.64 -4.31
C THR A 79 -11.77 15.93 -3.01
N MET A 80 -12.82 16.75 -3.05
CA MET A 80 -13.69 16.97 -1.88
C MET A 80 -14.34 15.66 -1.40
N LYS A 81 -14.79 14.81 -2.33
CA LYS A 81 -15.27 13.44 -2.02
C LYS A 81 -14.20 12.57 -1.39
N GLY A 82 -12.95 12.72 -1.87
CA GLY A 82 -11.78 12.05 -1.27
C GLY A 82 -11.52 12.49 0.16
N ILE A 83 -11.57 13.80 0.44
CA ILE A 83 -11.43 14.38 1.79
C ILE A 83 -12.51 13.84 2.72
N GLU A 84 -13.78 13.88 2.29
CA GLU A 84 -14.90 13.35 3.06
C GLU A 84 -14.72 11.87 3.38
N GLY A 85 -14.37 11.05 2.38
CA GLY A 85 -14.18 9.61 2.57
C GLY A 85 -13.07 9.26 3.54
N VAL A 86 -11.93 9.97 3.52
CA VAL A 86 -10.83 9.69 4.46
C VAL A 86 -11.09 10.30 5.85
N TYR A 87 -11.87 11.37 5.96
CA TYR A 87 -12.37 11.86 7.25
C TYR A 87 -13.28 10.80 7.93
N GLU A 88 -14.22 10.21 7.18
CA GLU A 88 -15.06 9.12 7.70
C GLU A 88 -14.22 7.88 8.09
N LEU A 89 -13.17 7.56 7.31
CA LEU A 89 -12.21 6.52 7.71
C LEU A 89 -11.53 6.85 9.05
N GLY A 90 -11.18 8.12 9.28
CA GLY A 90 -10.67 8.58 10.57
C GLY A 90 -11.64 8.31 11.72
N LYS A 91 -12.94 8.57 11.52
CA LYS A 91 -13.99 8.25 12.51
C LYS A 91 -14.13 6.75 12.77
N ILE A 92 -14.04 5.93 11.73
CA ILE A 92 -14.07 4.46 11.85
C ILE A 92 -12.87 3.97 12.66
N LEU A 93 -11.67 4.49 12.40
CA LEU A 93 -10.48 4.18 13.19
C LEU A 93 -10.62 4.66 14.64
N ARG A 94 -11.22 5.84 14.85
CA ARG A 94 -11.53 6.34 16.20
C ARG A 94 -12.45 5.37 16.95
N GLN A 95 -13.52 4.93 16.31
CA GLN A 95 -14.47 3.98 16.92
C GLN A 95 -13.79 2.66 17.26
N ARG A 96 -12.97 2.12 16.35
CA ARG A 96 -12.26 0.85 16.54
C ARG A 96 -11.27 0.91 17.71
N PHE A 97 -10.54 2.01 17.84
CA PHE A 97 -9.44 2.14 18.79
C PHE A 97 -9.74 3.08 19.98
N ASP A 98 -11.00 3.44 20.21
CA ASP A 98 -11.40 4.43 21.22
C ASP A 98 -10.86 4.13 22.61
N LYS A 99 -11.10 2.91 23.10
CA LYS A 99 -10.63 2.48 24.43
C LYS A 99 -9.10 2.47 24.54
N PHE A 100 -8.42 2.12 23.45
CA PHE A 100 -6.96 2.03 23.39
C PHE A 100 -6.29 3.40 23.36
N LEU A 101 -6.81 4.32 22.55
CA LEU A 101 -6.25 5.66 22.37
C LEU A 101 -6.62 6.63 23.50
N GLY A 102 -7.75 6.38 24.20
CA GLY A 102 -8.28 7.32 25.19
C GLY A 102 -8.92 8.55 24.53
N SER A 103 -9.53 9.41 25.34
CA SER A 103 -10.34 10.54 24.86
C SER A 103 -9.54 11.77 24.44
N ARG A 104 -8.25 11.83 24.75
CA ARG A 104 -7.38 13.01 24.52
C ARG A 104 -6.27 12.68 23.54
N PHE A 105 -6.03 13.59 22.60
CA PHE A 105 -4.82 13.53 21.80
C PHE A 105 -3.59 13.76 22.69
N ASN A 106 -2.60 12.85 22.55
CA ASN A 106 -1.31 12.96 23.21
C ASN A 106 -0.19 12.73 22.17
N ILE A 107 0.61 13.75 21.92
CA ILE A 107 1.68 13.71 20.91
C ILE A 107 2.77 12.66 21.20
N SER A 108 2.95 12.26 22.45
CA SER A 108 3.91 11.21 22.81
C SER A 108 3.37 9.80 22.48
N GLU A 109 2.05 9.64 22.38
CA GLU A 109 1.38 8.37 22.14
C GLU A 109 0.96 8.12 20.69
N PHE A 110 0.98 9.17 19.85
CA PHE A 110 0.55 9.11 18.46
C PHE A 110 1.57 9.79 17.54
N LYS A 111 1.83 9.15 16.40
CA LYS A 111 2.68 9.67 15.34
C LYS A 111 1.96 9.55 14.01
N ALA A 112 1.96 10.63 13.23
CA ALA A 112 1.47 10.65 11.86
C ALA A 112 2.60 11.08 10.92
N GLU A 113 2.77 10.35 9.83
CA GLU A 113 3.79 10.60 8.83
C GLU A 113 3.20 10.43 7.42
N SER A 114 3.64 11.23 6.46
CA SER A 114 3.19 11.18 5.08
C SER A 114 4.37 11.37 4.13
N THR A 115 4.25 10.84 2.91
CA THR A 115 5.12 11.24 1.81
C THR A 115 5.01 12.75 1.58
N GLY A 116 6.01 13.34 0.91
CA GLY A 116 6.02 14.75 0.53
C GLY A 116 4.98 15.16 -0.51
N VAL A 117 4.07 14.27 -0.88
CA VAL A 117 3.02 14.51 -1.89
C VAL A 117 1.77 15.07 -1.26
N GLU A 118 1.29 16.22 -1.76
CA GLU A 118 0.23 17.04 -1.13
C GLU A 118 -1.08 16.25 -0.89
N ARG A 119 -1.49 15.39 -1.84
CA ARG A 119 -2.70 14.56 -1.67
C ARG A 119 -2.59 13.53 -0.54
N ALA A 120 -1.37 13.02 -0.30
CA ALA A 120 -1.13 12.10 0.81
C ALA A 120 -1.13 12.86 2.15
N GLN A 121 -0.52 14.05 2.19
CA GLN A 121 -0.55 14.95 3.34
C GLN A 121 -1.99 15.34 3.71
N ALA A 122 -2.77 15.83 2.73
CA ALA A 122 -4.17 16.20 2.93
C ALA A 122 -5.02 15.02 3.40
N THR A 123 -4.72 13.80 2.92
CA THR A 123 -5.36 12.56 3.39
C THR A 123 -5.12 12.37 4.89
N ILE A 124 -3.87 12.41 5.34
CA ILE A 124 -3.55 12.20 6.77
C ILE A 124 -4.12 13.31 7.64
N MET A 125 -4.13 14.56 7.17
CA MET A 125 -4.76 15.66 7.89
C MET A 125 -6.27 15.45 8.07
N ALA A 126 -6.96 15.00 7.03
CA ALA A 126 -8.40 14.71 7.09
C ALA A 126 -8.71 13.48 7.95
N VAL A 127 -7.91 12.40 7.86
CA VAL A 127 -8.02 11.24 8.76
C VAL A 127 -7.83 11.67 10.22
N ASN A 128 -6.81 12.48 10.50
CA ASN A 128 -6.57 12.99 11.85
C ASN A 128 -7.73 13.81 12.39
N ALA A 129 -8.41 14.60 11.55
CA ALA A 129 -9.61 15.34 11.95
C ALA A 129 -10.75 14.41 12.42
N GLY A 130 -10.93 13.26 11.77
CA GLY A 130 -11.89 12.23 12.17
C GLY A 130 -11.43 11.38 13.37
N LEU A 131 -10.14 11.05 13.42
CA LEU A 131 -9.54 10.19 14.46
C LEU A 131 -9.40 10.90 15.80
N TRP A 132 -9.13 12.22 15.80
CA TRP A 132 -8.86 13.00 16.99
C TRP A 132 -9.83 14.18 17.14
N PRO A 133 -11.15 13.95 17.33
CA PRO A 133 -12.05 15.01 17.73
C PRO A 133 -11.57 15.57 19.07
N PRO A 134 -11.41 16.91 19.22
CA PRO A 134 -10.83 17.50 20.43
C PRO A 134 -11.69 17.25 21.66
N ALA A 135 -11.09 16.76 22.73
CA ALA A 135 -11.70 16.75 24.04
C ALA A 135 -12.05 18.17 24.49
N LYS A 136 -12.98 18.34 25.44
CA LYS A 136 -13.48 19.66 25.83
C LYS A 136 -12.34 20.66 26.17
N GLU A 137 -11.34 20.22 26.89
CA GLU A 137 -10.18 21.01 27.32
C GLU A 137 -9.12 21.20 26.22
N GLN A 138 -9.21 20.50 25.11
CA GLN A 138 -8.35 20.67 23.93
C GLN A 138 -9.00 21.52 22.83
N ARG A 139 -10.23 21.99 23.05
CA ARG A 139 -10.92 22.88 22.11
C ARG A 139 -10.41 24.29 22.24
N PHE A 140 -9.84 24.84 21.15
CA PHE A 140 -9.44 26.25 21.07
C PHE A 140 -10.55 27.16 20.55
N SER A 141 -11.61 26.60 19.95
CA SER A 141 -12.79 27.31 19.45
C SER A 141 -14.06 26.60 19.89
N LYS A 142 -15.14 27.38 20.09
CA LYS A 142 -16.47 26.84 20.38
C LYS A 142 -17.16 26.33 19.13
N ASP A 143 -16.89 26.97 18.00
CA ASP A 143 -17.57 26.75 16.72
C ASP A 143 -16.84 25.79 15.80
N PHE A 144 -15.59 25.44 16.13
CA PHE A 144 -14.74 24.61 15.29
C PHE A 144 -14.12 23.46 16.09
N ALA A 145 -14.65 22.26 15.87
CA ALA A 145 -14.21 21.02 16.54
C ALA A 145 -13.06 20.35 15.75
N TRP A 146 -11.88 20.95 15.79
CA TRP A 146 -10.69 20.42 15.13
C TRP A 146 -9.49 20.43 16.07
N MET A 147 -8.59 19.45 15.92
CA MET A 147 -7.34 19.32 16.63
C MET A 147 -6.18 19.37 15.63
N PRO A 148 -5.23 20.31 15.75
CA PRO A 148 -4.05 20.40 14.86
C PRO A 148 -3.04 19.29 15.22
N VAL A 149 -3.30 18.06 14.77
CA VAL A 149 -2.39 16.94 14.94
C VAL A 149 -1.20 17.09 14.01
N PRO A 150 0.05 17.15 14.51
CA PRO A 150 1.23 17.26 13.67
C PRO A 150 1.37 16.06 12.71
N VAL A 151 1.69 16.33 11.46
CA VAL A 151 2.04 15.33 10.43
C VAL A 151 3.49 15.58 10.04
N PHE A 152 4.33 14.57 10.20
CA PHE A 152 5.70 14.59 9.73
C PHE A 152 5.73 14.26 8.24
N MET A 153 6.60 14.93 7.50
CA MET A 153 6.74 14.75 6.06
C MET A 153 8.21 14.67 5.71
N THR A 154 8.54 13.76 4.81
CA THR A 154 9.85 13.69 4.18
C THR A 154 9.72 14.19 2.75
N ASN A 155 10.68 14.99 2.27
CA ASN A 155 10.72 15.39 0.88
C ASN A 155 10.68 14.15 -0.02
N LEU A 156 10.09 14.31 -1.21
CA LEU A 156 9.86 13.18 -2.12
C LEU A 156 11.15 12.42 -2.44
N ASP A 157 12.23 13.13 -2.76
CA ASP A 157 13.52 12.55 -3.14
C ASP A 157 14.26 11.89 -1.96
N ASP A 158 13.91 12.27 -0.72
CA ASP A 158 14.51 11.78 0.51
C ASP A 158 13.67 10.67 1.17
N ASP A 159 12.49 10.33 0.62
CA ASP A 159 11.57 9.36 1.22
C ASP A 159 12.10 7.93 1.06
N MET A 160 12.78 7.48 2.09
CA MET A 160 13.31 6.12 2.21
C MET A 160 12.35 5.17 2.93
N LEU A 161 11.17 5.62 3.36
CA LEU A 161 10.27 4.80 4.16
C LEU A 161 9.02 4.36 3.39
N LEU A 162 8.27 5.31 2.83
CA LEU A 162 6.96 5.05 2.24
C LEU A 162 7.02 4.83 0.72
N LEU A 163 7.93 5.49 0.03
CA LEU A 163 8.17 5.35 -1.42
C LEU A 163 9.46 4.61 -1.75
N VAL A 164 10.46 4.69 -0.87
CA VAL A 164 11.83 4.26 -1.15
C VAL A 164 12.29 4.90 -2.47
N ALA A 165 12.29 6.25 -2.47
CA ALA A 165 12.47 7.08 -3.66
C ALA A 165 13.90 7.05 -4.21
N LYS A 166 14.89 6.83 -3.30
CA LYS A 166 16.28 6.76 -3.71
C LYS A 166 16.50 5.65 -4.73
N ASP A 167 17.28 5.96 -5.76
CA ASP A 167 17.63 5.00 -6.79
C ASP A 167 18.36 3.77 -6.22
N CYS A 168 18.00 2.60 -6.74
CA CYS A 168 18.56 1.31 -6.34
C CYS A 168 18.91 0.49 -7.60
N PRO A 169 20.16 0.58 -8.11
CA PRO A 169 20.59 -0.14 -9.30
C PRO A 169 20.23 -1.63 -9.27
N GLN A 170 20.43 -2.29 -8.14
CA GLN A 170 20.15 -3.73 -8.01
C GLN A 170 18.65 -4.06 -8.12
N TYR A 171 17.76 -3.15 -7.68
CA TYR A 171 16.32 -3.29 -7.90
C TYR A 171 15.99 -3.09 -9.38
N ASN A 172 16.57 -2.07 -10.04
CA ASN A 172 16.29 -1.75 -11.43
C ASN A 172 16.78 -2.84 -12.38
N PHE A 173 17.95 -3.43 -12.14
CA PHE A 173 18.42 -4.59 -12.89
C PHE A 173 17.50 -5.79 -12.76
N GLU A 174 17.06 -6.07 -11.52
CA GLU A 174 16.16 -7.20 -11.28
C GLU A 174 14.78 -6.95 -11.88
N ARG A 175 14.22 -5.73 -11.77
CA ARG A 175 12.97 -5.34 -12.40
C ARG A 175 13.03 -5.55 -13.92
N LYS A 176 14.06 -5.03 -14.57
CA LYS A 176 14.27 -5.19 -16.01
C LYS A 176 14.35 -6.68 -16.39
N ARG A 177 15.11 -7.47 -15.66
CA ARG A 177 15.22 -8.92 -15.88
C ARG A 177 13.86 -9.63 -15.80
N ILE A 178 13.00 -9.26 -14.84
CA ILE A 178 11.66 -9.82 -14.70
C ILE A 178 10.75 -9.36 -15.85
N GLU A 179 10.75 -8.08 -16.17
CA GLU A 179 9.96 -7.52 -17.28
C GLU A 179 10.31 -8.16 -18.64
N GLU A 180 11.59 -8.45 -18.88
CA GLU A 180 12.07 -9.11 -20.10
C GLU A 180 11.94 -10.65 -20.06
N SER A 181 11.49 -11.24 -18.97
CA SER A 181 11.34 -12.69 -18.88
C SER A 181 10.28 -13.23 -19.83
N ALA A 182 10.48 -14.46 -20.33
CA ALA A 182 9.54 -15.11 -21.23
C ALA A 182 8.13 -15.24 -20.62
N GLU A 183 8.04 -15.39 -19.29
CA GLU A 183 6.79 -15.49 -18.57
C GLU A 183 6.01 -14.17 -18.59
N VAL A 184 6.66 -13.05 -18.25
CA VAL A 184 6.04 -11.72 -18.24
C VAL A 184 5.70 -11.29 -19.67
N GLN A 185 6.57 -11.56 -20.66
CA GLN A 185 6.31 -11.25 -22.05
C GLN A 185 5.15 -12.07 -22.63
N ALA A 186 5.02 -13.34 -22.27
CA ALA A 186 3.88 -14.18 -22.66
C ALA A 186 2.56 -13.71 -22.01
N GLU A 187 2.63 -13.17 -20.79
CA GLU A 187 1.46 -12.55 -20.16
C GLU A 187 1.06 -11.26 -20.86
N LEU A 188 2.03 -10.38 -21.18
CA LEU A 188 1.80 -9.12 -21.89
C LEU A 188 1.20 -9.33 -23.29
N GLU A 189 1.61 -10.41 -23.98
CA GLU A 189 1.06 -10.79 -25.30
C GLU A 189 -0.46 -10.91 -25.29
N LYS A 190 -1.06 -11.35 -24.18
CA LYS A 190 -2.52 -11.48 -24.04
C LYS A 190 -3.27 -10.14 -24.08
N TYR A 191 -2.57 -9.03 -23.94
CA TYR A 191 -3.13 -7.67 -23.93
C TYR A 191 -2.82 -6.87 -25.20
N LYS A 192 -2.07 -7.42 -26.16
CA LYS A 192 -1.63 -6.70 -27.37
C LYS A 192 -2.78 -6.11 -28.18
N ASP A 193 -3.89 -6.82 -28.31
CA ASP A 193 -5.09 -6.34 -28.99
C ASP A 193 -5.66 -5.08 -28.31
N MET A 194 -5.75 -5.12 -26.99
CA MET A 194 -6.22 -3.99 -26.18
C MET A 194 -5.21 -2.84 -26.23
N MET A 195 -3.91 -3.11 -26.10
CA MET A 195 -2.84 -2.10 -26.16
C MET A 195 -2.86 -1.34 -27.50
N ALA A 196 -3.09 -2.03 -28.61
CA ALA A 196 -3.18 -1.40 -29.93
C ALA A 196 -4.36 -0.40 -30.00
N ILE A 197 -5.52 -0.76 -29.46
CA ILE A 197 -6.70 0.11 -29.39
C ILE A 197 -6.42 1.31 -28.47
N ILE A 198 -5.85 1.07 -27.28
CA ILE A 198 -5.52 2.14 -26.33
C ILE A 198 -4.53 3.12 -26.99
N GLN A 199 -3.47 2.63 -27.64
CA GLN A 199 -2.48 3.46 -28.31
C GLN A 199 -3.12 4.32 -29.41
N GLU A 200 -3.94 3.72 -30.29
CA GLU A 200 -4.65 4.44 -31.34
C GLU A 200 -5.55 5.57 -30.79
N LYS A 201 -6.33 5.25 -29.76
CA LYS A 201 -7.35 6.17 -29.23
C LYS A 201 -6.76 7.21 -28.29
N SER A 202 -5.84 6.82 -27.41
CA SER A 202 -5.23 7.74 -26.42
C SER A 202 -4.11 8.60 -27.02
N GLY A 203 -3.45 8.14 -28.09
CA GLY A 203 -2.24 8.76 -28.61
C GLY A 203 -0.99 8.47 -27.77
N GLN A 204 -1.08 7.67 -26.71
CA GLN A 204 0.04 7.28 -25.86
C GLN A 204 0.64 5.96 -26.32
N THR A 205 1.98 5.86 -26.35
CA THR A 205 2.67 4.60 -26.70
C THR A 205 2.41 3.54 -25.64
N MET A 206 2.09 2.32 -26.09
CA MET A 206 1.80 1.16 -25.24
C MET A 206 2.82 0.06 -25.49
N LYS A 207 3.69 -0.25 -24.50
CA LYS A 207 4.75 -1.29 -24.62
C LYS A 207 4.79 -2.21 -23.39
N THR A 208 4.38 -1.73 -22.23
CA THR A 208 4.56 -2.38 -20.95
C THR A 208 3.26 -2.44 -20.16
N PHE A 209 3.25 -3.20 -19.08
CA PHE A 209 2.16 -3.16 -18.10
C PHE A 209 2.03 -1.81 -17.40
N ASP A 210 3.14 -1.07 -17.23
CA ASP A 210 3.11 0.26 -16.62
C ASP A 210 2.44 1.27 -17.56
N ASP A 211 2.66 1.21 -18.88
CA ASP A 211 1.93 2.07 -19.82
C ASP A 211 0.41 1.85 -19.74
N ILE A 212 -0.04 0.60 -19.56
CA ILE A 212 -1.47 0.29 -19.33
C ILE A 212 -1.91 0.88 -18.00
N GLY A 213 -1.07 0.74 -16.97
CA GLY A 213 -1.34 1.24 -15.61
C GLY A 213 -1.51 2.76 -15.55
N ASP A 214 -0.71 3.51 -16.30
CA ASP A 214 -0.76 4.97 -16.35
C ASP A 214 -2.08 5.47 -16.94
N ILE A 215 -2.48 4.87 -18.07
CA ILE A 215 -3.80 5.16 -18.68
C ILE A 215 -4.93 4.76 -17.74
N TYR A 216 -4.87 3.55 -17.17
CA TYR A 216 -5.88 3.09 -16.22
C TYR A 216 -5.99 4.01 -15.00
N ALA A 217 -4.86 4.44 -14.43
CA ALA A 217 -4.84 5.34 -13.28
C ALA A 217 -5.45 6.71 -13.59
N THR A 218 -5.25 7.24 -14.80
CA THR A 218 -5.90 8.47 -15.28
C THR A 218 -7.40 8.27 -15.39
N MET A 219 -7.84 7.23 -16.09
CA MET A 219 -9.27 6.92 -16.28
C MET A 219 -9.99 6.59 -14.96
N LEU A 220 -9.34 5.86 -14.06
CA LEU A 220 -9.89 5.61 -12.73
C LEU A 220 -10.07 6.91 -11.94
N ALA A 221 -9.13 7.84 -12.07
CA ALA A 221 -9.22 9.14 -11.41
C ALA A 221 -10.35 10.00 -12.01
N GLU A 222 -10.50 10.04 -13.32
CA GLU A 222 -11.60 10.71 -14.02
C GLU A 222 -12.96 10.17 -13.61
N LYS A 223 -13.13 8.85 -13.67
CA LYS A 223 -14.35 8.17 -13.22
C LYS A 223 -14.67 8.48 -11.75
N SER A 224 -13.64 8.46 -10.89
CA SER A 224 -13.79 8.73 -9.45
C SER A 224 -14.11 10.20 -9.17
N TYR A 225 -13.61 11.11 -10.01
CA TYR A 225 -13.93 12.53 -9.99
C TYR A 225 -15.36 12.80 -10.44
N GLY A 226 -15.95 11.94 -11.28
CA GLY A 226 -17.31 12.02 -11.80
C GLY A 226 -17.38 12.43 -13.27
N LEU A 227 -16.29 12.24 -14.02
CA LEU A 227 -16.25 12.44 -15.47
C LEU A 227 -16.64 11.16 -16.20
N ASP A 228 -17.24 11.33 -17.37
CA ASP A 228 -17.57 10.22 -18.26
C ASP A 228 -16.30 9.71 -18.94
N LEU A 229 -16.13 8.40 -18.97
CA LEU A 229 -15.07 7.77 -19.72
C LEU A 229 -15.44 7.68 -21.21
N PRO A 230 -14.47 7.79 -22.14
CA PRO A 230 -14.72 7.56 -23.56
C PRO A 230 -15.30 6.15 -23.83
N ASP A 231 -16.24 6.05 -24.77
CA ASP A 231 -16.91 4.79 -25.11
C ASP A 231 -15.96 3.63 -25.42
N TRP A 232 -14.81 3.92 -26.01
CA TRP A 232 -13.82 2.90 -26.36
C TRP A 232 -13.14 2.27 -25.12
N VAL A 233 -13.20 2.93 -23.96
CA VAL A 233 -12.63 2.44 -22.70
C VAL A 233 -13.49 1.35 -22.09
N LEU A 234 -14.81 1.51 -22.16
CA LEU A 234 -15.78 0.69 -21.41
C LEU A 234 -15.58 -0.83 -21.62
N PRO A 235 -15.34 -1.33 -22.86
CA PRO A 235 -15.11 -2.77 -23.10
C PRO A 235 -13.76 -3.28 -22.54
N HIS A 236 -12.84 -2.39 -22.21
CA HIS A 236 -11.45 -2.73 -21.84
C HIS A 236 -11.13 -2.42 -20.40
N PHE A 237 -11.98 -1.70 -19.67
CA PHE A 237 -11.68 -1.15 -18.34
C PHE A 237 -11.25 -2.24 -17.34
N ASP A 238 -12.00 -3.34 -17.25
CA ASP A 238 -11.68 -4.45 -16.34
C ASP A 238 -10.39 -5.20 -16.74
N ARG A 239 -10.11 -5.29 -18.05
CA ARG A 239 -8.83 -5.87 -18.55
C ARG A 239 -7.66 -4.95 -18.23
N MET A 240 -7.85 -3.64 -18.32
CA MET A 240 -6.83 -2.65 -17.91
C MET A 240 -6.56 -2.75 -16.40
N GLU A 241 -7.59 -2.88 -15.58
CA GLU A 241 -7.45 -3.10 -14.14
C GLU A 241 -6.62 -4.35 -13.84
N THR A 242 -6.96 -5.48 -14.52
CA THR A 242 -6.23 -6.74 -14.34
C THR A 242 -4.76 -6.63 -14.74
N ALA A 243 -4.47 -5.98 -15.88
CA ALA A 243 -3.10 -5.74 -16.34
C ALA A 243 -2.34 -4.83 -15.37
N THR A 244 -3.00 -3.76 -14.87
CA THR A 244 -2.43 -2.86 -13.87
C THR A 244 -2.16 -3.58 -12.54
N ALA A 245 -3.07 -4.46 -12.10
CA ALA A 245 -2.84 -5.29 -10.92
C ALA A 245 -1.60 -6.18 -11.06
N PHE A 246 -1.34 -6.70 -12.28
CA PHE A 246 -0.15 -7.48 -12.55
C PHE A 246 1.14 -6.64 -12.55
N SER A 247 1.09 -5.34 -12.91
CA SER A 247 2.26 -4.46 -12.78
C SER A 247 2.76 -4.35 -11.33
N PHE A 248 1.85 -4.34 -10.34
CA PHE A 248 2.25 -4.39 -8.93
C PHE A 248 2.90 -5.71 -8.53
N VAL A 249 2.49 -6.84 -9.14
CA VAL A 249 3.17 -8.13 -8.95
C VAL A 249 4.59 -8.06 -9.49
N ILE A 250 4.79 -7.52 -10.71
CA ILE A 250 6.11 -7.36 -11.33
C ILE A 250 7.04 -6.52 -10.44
N LYS A 251 6.54 -5.42 -9.88
CA LYS A 251 7.32 -4.48 -9.03
C LYS A 251 7.78 -5.08 -7.69
N ALA A 252 7.19 -6.22 -7.27
CA ALA A 252 7.51 -6.92 -6.04
C ALA A 252 7.62 -8.45 -6.26
N TYR A 253 8.12 -8.87 -7.43
CA TYR A 253 8.05 -10.23 -7.94
C TYR A 253 8.71 -11.27 -7.04
N ASN A 254 9.86 -10.96 -6.47
CA ASN A 254 10.64 -11.87 -5.65
C ASN A 254 11.16 -11.23 -4.36
N ASP A 255 11.77 -12.05 -3.51
CA ASP A 255 12.27 -11.64 -2.20
C ASP A 255 13.28 -10.48 -2.28
N LYS A 256 14.14 -10.44 -3.31
CA LYS A 256 15.10 -9.34 -3.51
C LYS A 256 14.37 -8.01 -3.73
N MET A 257 13.39 -7.99 -4.63
CA MET A 257 12.62 -6.78 -4.94
C MET A 257 11.76 -6.35 -3.76
N GLN A 258 11.12 -7.30 -3.08
CA GLN A 258 10.33 -7.03 -1.87
C GLN A 258 11.21 -6.46 -0.75
N ARG A 259 12.44 -6.97 -0.58
CA ARG A 259 13.42 -6.50 0.41
C ARG A 259 13.82 -5.05 0.16
N LEU A 260 14.09 -4.71 -1.10
CA LEU A 260 14.59 -3.39 -1.47
C LEU A 260 13.48 -2.30 -1.52
N LYS A 261 12.20 -2.68 -1.51
CA LYS A 261 11.04 -1.77 -1.47
C LYS A 261 10.23 -1.96 -0.18
N GLY A 262 9.28 -2.87 -0.12
CA GLY A 262 8.38 -3.07 1.02
C GLY A 262 9.09 -3.46 2.33
N GLY A 263 10.23 -4.13 2.22
CA GLY A 263 11.05 -4.56 3.35
C GLY A 263 11.60 -3.42 4.20
N VAL A 264 11.78 -2.23 3.62
CA VAL A 264 12.27 -1.05 4.35
C VAL A 264 11.23 -0.59 5.39
N LEU A 265 9.97 -0.42 4.97
CA LEU A 265 8.88 -0.06 5.88
C LEU A 265 8.63 -1.19 6.90
N LEU A 266 8.65 -2.44 6.44
CA LEU A 266 8.50 -3.59 7.34
C LEU A 266 9.61 -3.64 8.40
N LYS A 267 10.87 -3.36 8.03
CA LYS A 267 12.00 -3.26 8.98
C LYS A 267 11.72 -2.22 10.07
N LYS A 268 11.21 -1.05 9.71
CA LYS A 268 10.81 0.00 10.67
C LYS A 268 9.73 -0.51 11.63
N ILE A 269 8.68 -1.14 11.10
CA ILE A 269 7.56 -1.68 11.88
C ILE A 269 8.04 -2.77 12.84
N LEU A 270 8.88 -3.71 12.38
CA LEU A 270 9.47 -4.75 13.23
C LEU A 270 10.35 -4.16 14.35
N SER A 271 11.10 -3.09 14.05
CA SER A 271 11.89 -2.37 15.06
C SER A 271 11.01 -1.72 16.12
N ASP A 272 9.88 -1.12 15.73
CA ASP A 272 8.91 -0.53 16.65
C ASP A 272 8.30 -1.59 17.58
N TRP A 273 7.95 -2.76 17.04
CA TRP A 273 7.42 -3.87 17.84
C TRP A 273 8.42 -4.34 18.88
N ARG A 274 9.69 -4.55 18.49
CA ARG A 274 10.76 -4.91 19.44
C ARG A 274 10.95 -3.86 20.52
N SER A 275 10.97 -2.59 20.14
CA SER A 275 11.10 -1.46 21.07
C SER A 275 9.90 -1.36 22.02
N LYS A 276 8.70 -1.71 21.55
CA LYS A 276 7.48 -1.74 22.39
C LYS A 276 7.55 -2.84 23.42
N VAL A 277 8.00 -4.05 23.04
CA VAL A 277 8.22 -5.18 23.96
C VAL A 277 9.29 -4.82 24.99
N ALA A 278 10.36 -4.15 24.58
CA ALA A 278 11.44 -3.70 25.47
C ALA A 278 11.03 -2.52 26.39
N GLY A 279 9.83 -1.94 26.21
CA GLY A 279 9.37 -0.80 27.01
C GLY A 279 10.05 0.53 26.66
N THR A 280 10.77 0.61 25.54
CA THR A 280 11.49 1.81 25.09
C THR A 280 10.72 2.68 24.08
N LEU A 281 9.55 2.22 23.63
CA LEU A 281 8.68 2.91 22.68
C LEU A 281 7.40 3.39 23.36
N THR A 282 7.18 4.71 23.43
CA THR A 282 5.99 5.32 24.03
C THR A 282 4.77 5.29 23.11
N PRO A 283 4.85 5.59 21.81
CA PRO A 283 3.69 5.61 20.92
C PRO A 283 2.81 4.36 21.01
N LYS A 284 1.50 4.59 20.94
CA LYS A 284 0.45 3.57 20.83
C LYS A 284 0.04 3.33 19.39
N MET A 285 0.08 4.38 18.56
CA MET A 285 -0.32 4.29 17.17
C MET A 285 0.60 5.10 16.27
N PHE A 286 0.93 4.51 15.11
CA PHE A 286 1.54 5.18 13.96
C PHE A 286 0.55 5.19 12.82
N LEU A 287 0.44 6.32 12.13
CA LEU A 287 -0.39 6.52 10.96
C LEU A 287 0.48 6.99 9.80
N TYR A 288 0.50 6.24 8.71
CA TYR A 288 1.31 6.50 7.52
C TYR A 288 0.45 6.76 6.30
N GLY A 289 0.69 7.88 5.62
CA GLY A 289 0.02 8.27 4.37
C GLY A 289 0.94 8.08 3.17
N GLY A 290 0.59 7.13 2.31
CA GLY A 290 1.33 6.79 1.11
C GLY A 290 0.44 6.61 -0.11
N HIS A 291 0.85 5.68 -0.97
CA HIS A 291 0.32 5.46 -2.30
C HIS A 291 -0.09 3.99 -2.49
N ASP A 292 -0.62 3.66 -3.66
CA ASP A 292 -0.92 2.26 -4.05
C ASP A 292 0.33 1.37 -4.00
N SER A 293 1.47 1.87 -4.49
CA SER A 293 2.76 1.17 -4.40
C SER A 293 3.20 0.90 -2.96
N THR A 294 2.97 1.83 -2.03
CA THR A 294 3.24 1.64 -0.59
C THR A 294 2.45 0.45 -0.03
N ILE A 295 1.16 0.37 -0.38
CA ILE A 295 0.26 -0.73 0.04
C ILE A 295 0.71 -2.05 -0.58
N ALA A 296 0.90 -2.08 -1.91
CA ALA A 296 1.28 -3.30 -2.64
C ALA A 296 2.64 -3.84 -2.14
N ASN A 297 3.63 -2.96 -1.98
CA ASN A 297 4.97 -3.35 -1.53
C ASN A 297 4.96 -3.92 -0.10
N LEU A 298 4.23 -3.30 0.85
CA LEU A 298 4.16 -3.80 2.23
C LEU A 298 3.42 -5.15 2.30
N LEU A 299 2.28 -5.29 1.61
CA LEU A 299 1.55 -6.57 1.56
C LEU A 299 2.37 -7.67 0.87
N SER A 300 3.17 -7.34 -0.16
CA SER A 300 4.07 -8.28 -0.82
C SER A 300 5.20 -8.72 0.10
N ALA A 301 5.81 -7.80 0.87
CA ALA A 301 6.83 -8.14 1.87
C ALA A 301 6.25 -9.01 3.00
N LEU A 302 4.99 -8.83 3.35
CA LEU A 302 4.24 -9.69 4.27
C LEU A 302 3.72 -11.00 3.62
N LYS A 303 3.96 -11.23 2.31
CA LYS A 303 3.48 -12.40 1.56
C LYS A 303 1.95 -12.58 1.57
N VAL A 304 1.21 -11.48 1.72
CA VAL A 304 -0.26 -11.48 1.76
C VAL A 304 -0.89 -10.58 0.68
N PHE A 305 -0.07 -10.12 -0.27
CA PHE A 305 -0.59 -9.36 -1.42
C PHE A 305 -1.39 -10.28 -2.33
N ASP A 306 -2.67 -9.96 -2.51
CA ASP A 306 -3.52 -10.52 -3.55
C ASP A 306 -3.53 -9.54 -4.72
N PRO A 307 -3.16 -9.97 -5.95
CA PRO A 307 -3.02 -9.07 -7.08
C PRO A 307 -4.26 -8.23 -7.33
N GLN A 308 -4.14 -6.94 -7.10
CA GLN A 308 -5.19 -5.94 -7.27
C GLN A 308 -4.56 -4.56 -7.43
N VAL A 309 -5.31 -3.61 -7.97
CA VAL A 309 -4.98 -2.19 -7.82
C VAL A 309 -5.46 -1.75 -6.43
N PRO A 310 -4.56 -1.39 -5.49
CA PRO A 310 -5.00 -0.93 -4.18
C PRO A 310 -5.98 0.25 -4.30
N ASN A 311 -7.18 0.11 -3.78
CA ASN A 311 -8.22 1.14 -3.86
C ASN A 311 -7.82 2.45 -3.16
N TYR A 312 -8.41 3.59 -3.55
CA TYR A 312 -8.27 4.83 -2.80
C TYR A 312 -8.68 4.64 -1.34
N ALA A 313 -7.91 5.21 -0.42
CA ALA A 313 -8.08 5.06 1.03
C ALA A 313 -7.96 3.61 1.57
N MET A 314 -7.48 2.66 0.75
CA MET A 314 -7.15 1.33 1.27
C MET A 314 -6.12 1.44 2.38
N SER A 315 -6.35 0.73 3.47
CA SER A 315 -5.50 0.76 4.66
C SER A 315 -5.04 -0.64 5.04
N ILE A 316 -3.77 -0.76 5.43
CA ILE A 316 -3.21 -1.92 6.14
C ILE A 316 -3.17 -1.56 7.62
N ILE A 317 -3.70 -2.42 8.47
CA ILE A 317 -3.71 -2.24 9.91
C ILE A 317 -2.98 -3.42 10.55
N LEU A 318 -1.88 -3.14 11.21
CA LEU A 318 -1.08 -4.12 11.93
C LEU A 318 -1.28 -3.88 13.43
N GLN A 319 -1.87 -4.85 14.11
CA GLN A 319 -2.17 -4.78 15.53
C GLN A 319 -1.24 -5.72 16.30
N MET A 320 -0.45 -5.17 17.21
CA MET A 320 0.35 -5.93 18.15
C MET A 320 -0.38 -6.02 19.47
N SER A 321 -0.65 -7.22 19.93
CA SER A 321 -1.29 -7.49 21.23
C SER A 321 -0.43 -8.43 22.09
N PHE A 322 -0.63 -8.35 23.40
CA PHE A 322 -0.10 -9.30 24.37
C PHE A 322 -1.21 -10.28 24.75
N ASP A 323 -1.00 -11.54 24.50
CA ASP A 323 -1.89 -12.62 24.90
C ASP A 323 -1.55 -13.05 26.33
N LYS A 324 -2.50 -12.84 27.26
CA LYS A 324 -2.34 -13.12 28.69
C LYS A 324 -2.29 -14.61 28.99
N SER A 325 -2.90 -15.43 28.14
CA SER A 325 -2.96 -16.89 28.30
C SER A 325 -1.64 -17.54 27.92
N THR A 326 -1.09 -17.18 26.74
CA THR A 326 0.18 -17.72 26.22
C THR A 326 1.40 -16.94 26.72
N LYS A 327 1.20 -15.73 27.31
CA LYS A 327 2.27 -14.79 27.70
C LYS A 327 3.15 -14.34 26.53
N GLN A 328 2.59 -14.28 25.32
CA GLN A 328 3.30 -13.92 24.11
C GLN A 328 2.74 -12.65 23.49
N HIS A 329 3.61 -11.87 22.83
CA HIS A 329 3.18 -10.84 21.90
C HIS A 329 2.94 -11.45 20.54
N GLY A 330 1.90 -11.01 19.87
CA GLY A 330 1.59 -11.45 18.52
C GLY A 330 0.97 -10.34 17.69
N ILE A 331 0.94 -10.56 16.39
CA ILE A 331 0.53 -9.60 15.37
C ILE A 331 -0.68 -10.13 14.62
N GLU A 332 -1.63 -9.26 14.38
CA GLU A 332 -2.76 -9.48 13.48
C GLU A 332 -2.69 -8.47 12.34
N ILE A 333 -2.92 -8.94 11.12
CA ILE A 333 -2.82 -8.15 9.88
C ILE A 333 -4.21 -7.99 9.31
N PHE A 334 -4.63 -6.75 9.09
CA PHE A 334 -5.92 -6.45 8.47
C PHE A 334 -5.72 -5.51 7.28
N THR A 335 -6.60 -5.64 6.29
CA THR A 335 -6.82 -4.60 5.29
C THR A 335 -8.25 -4.08 5.38
N LYS A 336 -8.45 -2.83 4.98
CA LYS A 336 -9.74 -2.17 4.92
C LYS A 336 -9.80 -1.27 3.69
N ASN A 337 -10.78 -1.50 2.85
CA ASN A 337 -11.13 -0.61 1.74
C ASN A 337 -12.17 0.38 2.25
N SER A 338 -11.83 1.64 2.41
CA SER A 338 -12.69 2.76 2.86
C SER A 338 -13.89 2.37 3.74
N THR A 339 -15.06 2.10 3.17
CA THR A 339 -16.30 1.73 3.89
C THR A 339 -16.55 0.22 4.00
N ALA A 340 -15.73 -0.63 3.35
CA ALA A 340 -15.90 -2.08 3.40
C ALA A 340 -15.55 -2.66 4.77
N GLU A 341 -15.90 -3.92 4.99
CA GLU A 341 -15.50 -4.67 6.18
C GLU A 341 -13.97 -4.85 6.26
N TYR A 342 -13.47 -5.12 7.46
CA TYR A 342 -12.08 -5.50 7.65
C TYR A 342 -11.85 -6.93 7.14
N ILE A 343 -10.77 -7.11 6.40
CA ILE A 343 -10.31 -8.44 5.96
C ILE A 343 -9.07 -8.78 6.77
N GLN A 344 -9.11 -9.85 7.54
CA GLN A 344 -7.95 -10.36 8.26
C GLN A 344 -7.14 -11.27 7.35
N HIS A 345 -5.81 -11.11 7.38
CA HIS A 345 -4.87 -11.88 6.59
C HIS A 345 -4.05 -12.80 7.48
N GLN A 346 -3.82 -14.02 7.00
CA GLN A 346 -2.94 -14.99 7.62
C GLN A 346 -1.59 -14.96 6.92
N LEU A 347 -0.52 -14.68 7.68
CA LEU A 347 0.84 -14.79 7.16
C LEU A 347 1.13 -16.27 6.84
N PRO A 348 1.67 -16.59 5.63
CA PRO A 348 2.04 -17.97 5.32
C PRO A 348 3.00 -18.57 6.34
N GLY A 349 2.64 -19.72 6.87
CA GLY A 349 3.41 -20.41 7.91
C GLY A 349 3.13 -19.94 9.35
N CYS A 350 2.13 -19.10 9.56
CA CYS A 350 1.71 -18.63 10.87
C CYS A 350 0.19 -18.74 11.07
N GLU A 351 -0.28 -18.57 12.29
CA GLU A 351 -1.70 -18.44 12.62
C GLU A 351 -2.19 -17.00 12.40
N MET A 352 -3.52 -16.76 12.48
CA MET A 352 -4.11 -15.42 12.35
C MET A 352 -3.57 -14.43 13.39
N PHE A 353 -3.33 -14.88 14.61
CA PHE A 353 -2.52 -14.19 15.61
C PHE A 353 -1.12 -14.77 15.57
N CYS A 354 -0.24 -14.13 14.83
CA CYS A 354 1.11 -14.62 14.60
C CYS A 354 2.04 -14.18 15.74
N PRO A 355 2.69 -15.09 16.46
CA PRO A 355 3.68 -14.73 17.47
C PRO A 355 4.76 -13.82 16.88
N LEU A 356 5.20 -12.83 17.66
CA LEU A 356 6.16 -11.82 17.20
C LEU A 356 7.47 -12.43 16.68
N GLU A 357 7.99 -13.43 17.35
CA GLU A 357 9.24 -14.10 16.93
C GLU A 357 9.05 -14.87 15.61
N ASP A 358 7.86 -15.43 15.39
CA ASP A 358 7.56 -16.15 14.15
C ASP A 358 7.43 -15.21 12.97
N ILE A 359 6.75 -14.06 13.09
CA ILE A 359 6.68 -13.09 11.99
C ILE A 359 8.06 -12.52 11.66
N ILE A 360 8.90 -12.24 12.67
CA ILE A 360 10.29 -11.79 12.48
C ILE A 360 11.08 -12.83 11.68
N LYS A 361 10.96 -14.11 12.03
CA LYS A 361 11.62 -15.21 11.33
C LYS A 361 11.12 -15.38 9.91
N LEU A 362 9.79 -15.41 9.72
CA LEU A 362 9.15 -15.67 8.44
C LEU A 362 9.38 -14.53 7.43
N THR A 363 9.63 -13.32 7.89
CA THR A 363 9.90 -12.16 7.03
C THR A 363 11.38 -11.81 6.90
N SER A 364 12.28 -12.57 7.55
CA SER A 364 13.71 -12.22 7.62
C SER A 364 14.40 -12.09 6.26
N ASN A 365 13.97 -12.87 5.27
CA ASN A 365 14.51 -12.86 3.90
C ASN A 365 14.15 -11.58 3.10
N VAL A 366 13.14 -10.83 3.53
CA VAL A 366 12.71 -9.57 2.89
C VAL A 366 13.07 -8.33 3.71
N ILE A 367 13.87 -8.46 4.76
CA ILE A 367 14.35 -7.32 5.56
C ILE A 367 15.76 -6.95 5.11
N PRO A 368 16.01 -5.73 4.60
CA PRO A 368 17.36 -5.32 4.23
C PRO A 368 18.23 -5.16 5.48
N VAL A 369 19.45 -5.70 5.43
CA VAL A 369 20.45 -5.53 6.50
C VAL A 369 21.08 -4.14 6.36
N ASP A 370 21.65 -3.88 5.18
CA ASP A 370 22.21 -2.60 4.75
C ASP A 370 21.69 -2.29 3.34
N TRP A 371 20.67 -1.43 3.29
CA TRP A 371 19.98 -1.11 2.04
C TRP A 371 20.92 -0.47 1.01
N GLU A 372 21.81 0.43 1.45
CA GLU A 372 22.77 1.12 0.59
C GLU A 372 23.74 0.13 -0.07
N ALA A 373 24.30 -0.77 0.73
CA ALA A 373 25.19 -1.81 0.23
C ALA A 373 24.47 -2.81 -0.69
N GLU A 374 23.22 -3.16 -0.36
CA GLU A 374 22.41 -4.08 -1.15
C GLU A 374 21.93 -3.48 -2.48
N CYS A 375 21.88 -2.14 -2.60
CA CYS A 375 21.53 -1.42 -3.81
C CYS A 375 22.73 -1.04 -4.70
N ALA A 376 23.94 -1.05 -4.17
CA ALA A 376 25.13 -0.60 -4.87
C ALA A 376 25.42 -1.41 -6.15
N THR A 377 26.10 -0.77 -7.12
CA THR A 377 26.60 -1.40 -8.34
C THR A 377 27.99 -0.91 -8.67
N ASP A 378 28.81 -1.80 -9.24
CA ASP A 378 30.12 -1.47 -9.81
C ASP A 378 30.04 -1.17 -11.32
N ASP A 379 28.83 -1.11 -11.90
CA ASP A 379 28.65 -0.79 -13.32
C ASP A 379 28.82 0.71 -13.53
N GLU A 380 29.98 1.11 -14.05
CA GLU A 380 30.32 2.51 -14.36
C GLU A 380 29.41 3.14 -15.43
N ASN A 381 28.69 2.33 -16.21
CA ASN A 381 27.77 2.79 -17.25
C ASN A 381 26.33 2.87 -16.76
N TYR A 382 26.06 2.52 -15.51
CA TYR A 382 24.72 2.60 -14.98
C TYR A 382 24.20 4.05 -14.98
N THR A 383 23.01 4.22 -15.50
CA THR A 383 22.28 5.49 -15.44
C THR A 383 20.94 5.24 -14.75
N ALA A 384 20.69 5.96 -13.70
CA ALA A 384 19.43 5.87 -12.99
C ALA A 384 18.25 6.22 -13.90
N PRO A 385 17.19 5.42 -13.98
CA PRO A 385 15.98 5.82 -14.67
C PRO A 385 15.39 7.06 -14.00
N PRO A 386 14.60 7.88 -14.74
CA PRO A 386 13.87 8.97 -14.13
C PRO A 386 13.02 8.44 -12.97
N PHE A 387 12.96 9.21 -11.87
CA PHE A 387 12.08 8.85 -10.77
C PHE A 387 10.62 8.97 -11.25
N GLU A 388 9.93 7.85 -11.32
CA GLU A 388 8.50 7.79 -11.54
C GLU A 388 7.81 8.15 -10.22
N GLY A 389 7.45 9.41 -10.05
CA GLY A 389 6.68 9.86 -8.89
C GLY A 389 5.32 9.13 -8.80
N PRO A 390 4.70 9.09 -7.63
CA PRO A 390 3.42 8.45 -7.43
C PRO A 390 2.25 9.22 -8.04
#